data_e87b059406cd21d4030ffe4b5e6c6c24
#
_entry.id   e87b059406cd21d4030ffe4b5e6c6c24
#
_cell.length_a   1.000
_cell.length_b   1.000
_cell.length_c   1.000
_cell.angle_alpha   90.00
_cell.angle_beta   90.00
_cell.angle_gamma   90.00
#
_symmetry.space_group_name_H-M   'P 1'
#
loop_
_entity.id
_entity.type
_entity.pdbx_description
1 polymer ?
#
loop_
_entity_poly.entity_id
_entity_poly.type
_entity_poly.pdbx_seq_one_letter_code
_entity_poly.pdbx_strand_id
1 'polypeptide(L)'
;MASVQPSTTSIATAVSYSKTLTRIVVASVAGNAMEWYDFFVYGTAAALVFGQLFFPATADPLIGTLGAFAAFAIGFVARPLGGIVFGHIGDRHGRKASLVWTLLIMGVATFGIGLLPTYAQAGLWSPAALVALRLLQGVASGGEWGGGVLMISENAPPEKRGYYAAWSQLGVGGGFVLSSGAFLAAQALPHAQFLAWGWRLPFLASVLIFALGVYIRYNLPESRDFENAEQAGKTSHMPVLEAIKRHPKEILMAMGLRVAENGGAYIFLAFSLVYGKFAGIASSTMLTAVVLAMVVEMGAMLAWGRLSDKLGRKPVYMIGAVSLMVMAFPFFWLLNTHSSPLIYLALVLGTALCHGAMIGTLPALVGELFSTEVRYSGVALGHEVASIFAGGMSPLIAVALLSHYHAYWPVSLFLMLLGLVTVVTLCFTRETRIPSP
;
A
#
# COMPACT_ATOMS: atom_id res chain seq x y z
N MET A 1 -26.08 -16.75 45.25
CA MET A 1 -25.32 -16.32 44.05
C MET A 1 -24.34 -15.26 44.54
N ALA A 2 -23.07 -15.60 44.72
CA ALA A 2 -22.05 -14.66 45.12
C ALA A 2 -21.52 -13.98 43.83
N SER A 3 -21.70 -12.66 43.73
CA SER A 3 -21.12 -11.83 42.66
C SER A 3 -19.60 -11.75 42.87
N VAL A 4 -18.85 -12.46 42.07
CA VAL A 4 -17.37 -12.32 42.02
C VAL A 4 -17.07 -10.94 41.42
N GLN A 5 -16.74 -9.97 42.29
CA GLN A 5 -16.20 -8.69 41.81
C GLN A 5 -14.77 -8.94 41.26
N PRO A 6 -14.47 -8.46 40.03
CA PRO A 6 -13.12 -8.57 39.48
C PRO A 6 -12.14 -7.79 40.38
N SER A 7 -11.04 -8.42 40.74
CA SER A 7 -10.01 -7.81 41.59
C SER A 7 -9.45 -6.53 40.92
N THR A 8 -9.16 -5.50 41.72
CA THR A 8 -8.57 -4.22 41.27
C THR A 8 -7.29 -4.42 40.44
N THR A 9 -6.55 -5.50 40.68
CA THR A 9 -5.35 -5.90 39.94
C THR A 9 -5.70 -6.33 38.50
N SER A 10 -6.84 -7.02 38.30
CA SER A 10 -7.27 -7.44 36.93
C SER A 10 -7.74 -6.26 36.07
N ILE A 11 -8.35 -5.25 36.69
CA ILE A 11 -8.79 -4.02 36.01
C ILE A 11 -7.58 -3.16 35.64
N ALA A 12 -6.60 -3.01 36.53
CA ALA A 12 -5.39 -2.24 36.25
C ALA A 12 -4.53 -2.86 35.13
N THR A 13 -4.41 -4.20 35.09
CA THR A 13 -3.73 -4.92 34.01
C THR A 13 -4.48 -4.79 32.68
N ALA A 14 -5.79 -4.89 32.65
CA ALA A 14 -6.60 -4.71 31.46
C ALA A 14 -6.53 -3.28 30.89
N VAL A 15 -6.53 -2.27 31.74
CA VAL A 15 -6.38 -0.85 31.34
C VAL A 15 -4.97 -0.57 30.80
N SER A 16 -3.93 -1.14 31.44
CA SER A 16 -2.54 -1.02 30.96
C SER A 16 -2.35 -1.68 29.59
N TYR A 17 -2.92 -2.87 29.38
CA TYR A 17 -2.90 -3.59 28.12
C TYR A 17 -3.61 -2.80 26.99
N SER A 18 -4.80 -2.25 27.27
CA SER A 18 -5.55 -1.44 26.29
C SER A 18 -4.77 -0.19 25.87
N LYS A 19 -4.13 0.52 26.81
CA LYS A 19 -3.30 1.70 26.50
C LYS A 19 -2.08 1.35 25.64
N THR A 20 -1.44 0.23 25.91
CA THR A 20 -0.28 -0.25 25.13
C THR A 20 -0.69 -0.61 23.72
N LEU A 21 -1.79 -1.36 23.55
CA LEU A 21 -2.31 -1.72 22.21
C LEU A 21 -2.68 -0.47 21.41
N THR A 22 -3.34 0.52 22.01
CA THR A 22 -3.68 1.78 21.33
C THR A 22 -2.43 2.52 20.85
N ARG A 23 -1.38 2.59 21.66
CA ARG A 23 -0.10 3.22 21.26
C ARG A 23 0.55 2.50 20.07
N ILE A 24 0.57 1.17 20.10
CA ILE A 24 1.09 0.34 19.01
C ILE A 24 0.30 0.60 17.72
N VAL A 25 -1.04 0.60 17.80
CA VAL A 25 -1.91 0.87 16.65
C VAL A 25 -1.64 2.25 16.05
N VAL A 26 -1.65 3.31 16.89
CA VAL A 26 -1.42 4.69 16.43
C VAL A 26 -0.05 4.85 15.78
N ALA A 27 0.99 4.31 16.39
CA ALA A 27 2.35 4.39 15.86
C ALA A 27 2.47 3.63 14.51
N SER A 28 1.85 2.46 14.40
CA SER A 28 1.83 1.66 13.17
C SER A 28 1.05 2.36 12.05
N VAL A 29 -0.13 2.91 12.35
CA VAL A 29 -0.94 3.67 11.39
C VAL A 29 -0.19 4.90 10.90
N ALA A 30 0.43 5.67 11.80
CA ALA A 30 1.19 6.87 11.43
C ALA A 30 2.40 6.52 10.55
N GLY A 31 3.19 5.51 10.94
CA GLY A 31 4.34 5.07 10.14
C GLY A 31 3.93 4.62 8.73
N ASN A 32 2.90 3.79 8.67
CA ASN A 32 2.38 3.29 7.41
C ASN A 32 1.81 4.42 6.52
N ALA A 33 1.15 5.43 7.11
CA ALA A 33 0.63 6.58 6.35
C ALA A 33 1.75 7.40 5.69
N MET A 34 2.92 7.51 6.32
CA MET A 34 4.07 8.23 5.78
C MET A 34 4.69 7.49 4.60
N GLU A 35 4.88 6.17 4.72
CA GLU A 35 5.39 5.32 3.65
C GLU A 35 4.47 5.37 2.43
N TRP A 36 3.16 5.18 2.65
CA TRP A 36 2.20 5.13 1.55
C TRP A 36 1.90 6.50 0.93
N TYR A 37 2.08 7.59 1.67
CA TYR A 37 2.04 8.93 1.09
C TYR A 37 3.02 9.05 -0.07
N ASP A 38 4.24 8.58 0.13
CA ASP A 38 5.32 8.63 -0.87
C ASP A 38 4.95 7.89 -2.17
N PHE A 39 4.42 6.68 -2.04
CA PHE A 39 3.99 5.90 -3.20
C PHE A 39 2.83 6.53 -3.93
N PHE A 40 1.85 7.01 -3.20
CA PHE A 40 0.63 7.56 -3.81
C PHE A 40 0.84 8.96 -4.37
N VAL A 41 1.69 9.81 -3.79
CA VAL A 41 2.01 11.12 -4.36
C VAL A 41 2.66 10.95 -5.74
N TYR A 42 3.56 9.98 -5.89
CA TYR A 42 4.13 9.66 -7.18
C TYR A 42 3.11 9.08 -8.16
N GLY A 43 2.32 8.09 -7.73
CA GLY A 43 1.30 7.46 -8.58
C GLY A 43 0.28 8.47 -9.12
N THR A 44 -0.19 9.38 -8.28
CA THR A 44 -1.08 10.48 -8.67
C THR A 44 -0.41 11.44 -9.66
N ALA A 45 0.85 11.83 -9.42
CA ALA A 45 1.61 12.68 -10.33
C ALA A 45 1.88 11.98 -11.68
N ALA A 46 2.20 10.68 -11.68
CA ALA A 46 2.40 9.89 -12.88
C ALA A 46 1.14 9.87 -13.76
N ALA A 47 -0.03 9.72 -13.13
CA ALA A 47 -1.31 9.73 -13.83
C ALA A 47 -1.68 11.12 -14.39
N LEU A 48 -1.38 12.18 -13.66
CA LEU A 48 -1.88 13.52 -13.97
C LEU A 48 -0.93 14.36 -14.82
N VAL A 49 0.39 14.37 -14.50
CA VAL A 49 1.29 15.39 -15.03
C VAL A 49 2.66 14.89 -15.49
N PHE A 50 3.21 13.80 -14.94
CA PHE A 50 4.60 13.40 -15.23
C PHE A 50 4.83 13.02 -16.68
N GLY A 51 3.83 12.43 -17.35
CA GLY A 51 3.92 12.13 -18.78
C GLY A 51 4.21 13.36 -19.64
N GLN A 52 3.69 14.53 -19.25
CA GLN A 52 3.89 15.80 -19.96
C GLN A 52 5.17 16.54 -19.55
N LEU A 53 5.57 16.40 -18.28
CA LEU A 53 6.63 17.21 -17.68
C LEU A 53 8.02 16.57 -17.80
N PHE A 54 8.09 15.25 -17.74
CA PHE A 54 9.36 14.53 -17.64
C PHE A 54 9.73 13.71 -18.87
N PHE A 55 8.83 13.59 -19.85
CA PHE A 55 9.07 12.80 -21.04
C PHE A 55 8.91 13.66 -22.30
N PRO A 56 9.57 13.29 -23.43
CA PRO A 56 9.44 14.03 -24.68
C PRO A 56 7.98 14.02 -25.15
N ALA A 57 7.55 15.13 -25.75
CA ALA A 57 6.24 15.22 -26.34
C ALA A 57 6.12 14.22 -27.52
N THR A 58 5.10 13.39 -27.48
CA THR A 58 4.76 12.42 -28.52
C THR A 58 3.35 12.67 -29.05
N ALA A 59 3.02 12.10 -30.21
CA ALA A 59 1.69 12.22 -30.81
C ALA A 59 0.59 11.60 -29.89
N ASP A 60 0.93 10.54 -29.14
CA ASP A 60 0.05 9.93 -28.14
C ASP A 60 0.49 10.32 -26.73
N PRO A 61 -0.31 11.10 -25.99
CA PRO A 61 -0.01 11.48 -24.60
C PRO A 61 0.12 10.30 -23.63
N LEU A 62 -0.44 9.13 -23.97
CA LEU A 62 -0.34 7.92 -23.15
C LEU A 62 1.08 7.35 -23.13
N ILE A 63 1.91 7.61 -24.15
CA ILE A 63 3.31 7.16 -24.20
C ILE A 63 4.11 7.82 -23.07
N GLY A 64 3.96 9.12 -22.84
CA GLY A 64 4.59 9.80 -21.72
C GLY A 64 4.11 9.28 -20.37
N THR A 65 2.81 9.01 -20.26
CA THR A 65 2.22 8.39 -19.05
C THR A 65 2.76 6.99 -18.82
N LEU A 66 2.95 6.20 -19.88
CA LEU A 66 3.58 4.88 -19.83
C LEU A 66 5.02 4.98 -19.26
N GLY A 67 5.80 5.96 -19.72
CA GLY A 67 7.14 6.24 -19.20
C GLY A 67 7.11 6.58 -17.70
N ALA A 68 6.15 7.38 -17.25
CA ALA A 68 5.97 7.72 -15.84
C ALA A 68 5.63 6.50 -14.97
N PHE A 69 4.77 5.60 -15.46
CA PHE A 69 4.46 4.34 -14.76
C PHE A 69 5.57 3.29 -14.88
N ALA A 70 6.39 3.32 -15.93
CA ALA A 70 7.61 2.50 -15.99
C ALA A 70 8.59 2.92 -14.89
N ALA A 71 8.82 4.21 -14.68
CA ALA A 71 9.63 4.72 -13.58
C ALA A 71 9.00 4.36 -12.19
N PHE A 72 7.67 4.35 -12.09
CA PHE A 72 6.95 3.87 -10.90
C PHE A 72 7.26 2.40 -10.61
N ALA A 73 7.15 1.53 -11.61
CA ALA A 73 7.43 0.10 -11.49
C ALA A 73 8.87 -0.20 -11.09
N ILE A 74 9.85 0.57 -11.57
CA ILE A 74 11.26 0.47 -11.20
C ILE A 74 11.45 0.64 -9.68
N GLY A 75 10.69 1.53 -9.04
CA GLY A 75 10.70 1.69 -7.59
C GLY A 75 10.33 0.39 -6.85
N PHE A 76 9.36 -0.37 -7.36
CA PHE A 76 9.00 -1.67 -6.76
C PHE A 76 10.06 -2.74 -6.98
N VAL A 77 10.71 -2.76 -8.14
CA VAL A 77 11.82 -3.70 -8.43
C VAL A 77 13.00 -3.49 -7.47
N ALA A 78 13.21 -2.27 -7.00
CA ALA A 78 14.28 -1.95 -6.06
C ALA A 78 14.01 -2.37 -4.60
N ARG A 79 12.74 -2.63 -4.21
CA ARG A 79 12.35 -2.97 -2.83
C ARG A 79 13.05 -4.19 -2.23
N PRO A 80 13.21 -5.33 -2.93
CA PRO A 80 13.94 -6.48 -2.38
C PRO A 80 15.39 -6.14 -2.00
N LEU A 81 16.07 -5.27 -2.75
CA LEU A 81 17.41 -4.80 -2.39
C LEU A 81 17.39 -4.02 -1.07
N GLY A 82 16.37 -3.22 -0.87
CA GLY A 82 16.13 -2.51 0.38
C GLY A 82 15.96 -3.44 1.56
N GLY A 83 15.18 -4.51 1.40
CA GLY A 83 15.01 -5.54 2.42
C GLY A 83 16.33 -6.17 2.86
N ILE A 84 17.25 -6.40 1.93
CA ILE A 84 18.59 -6.91 2.23
C ILE A 84 19.46 -5.86 2.95
N VAL A 85 19.52 -4.64 2.40
CA VAL A 85 20.37 -3.56 2.94
C VAL A 85 19.90 -3.14 4.33
N PHE A 86 18.63 -2.82 4.48
CA PHE A 86 18.06 -2.32 5.74
C PHE A 86 17.82 -3.44 6.75
N GLY A 87 17.61 -4.68 6.29
CA GLY A 87 17.65 -5.85 7.15
C GLY A 87 19.02 -5.97 7.82
N HIS A 88 20.11 -5.89 7.05
CA HIS A 88 21.48 -5.95 7.60
C HIS A 88 21.79 -4.77 8.54
N ILE A 89 21.35 -3.56 8.20
CA ILE A 89 21.53 -2.39 9.09
C ILE A 89 20.74 -2.60 10.39
N GLY A 90 19.51 -3.10 10.30
CA GLY A 90 18.64 -3.37 11.46
C GLY A 90 19.23 -4.42 12.40
N ASP A 91 19.84 -5.46 11.85
CA ASP A 91 20.47 -6.53 12.63
C ASP A 91 21.78 -6.08 13.31
N ARG A 92 22.47 -5.10 12.73
CA ARG A 92 23.75 -4.58 13.26
C ARG A 92 23.65 -3.37 14.16
N HIS A 93 22.76 -2.44 13.84
CA HIS A 93 22.65 -1.12 14.49
C HIS A 93 21.31 -0.89 15.19
N GLY A 94 20.47 -1.91 15.25
CA GLY A 94 19.14 -1.84 15.83
C GLY A 94 18.04 -1.50 14.81
N ARG A 95 16.85 -2.03 15.06
CA ARG A 95 15.69 -1.85 14.17
C ARG A 95 15.25 -0.38 14.07
N LYS A 96 15.34 0.36 15.17
CA LYS A 96 15.05 1.79 15.22
C LYS A 96 15.95 2.59 14.26
N ALA A 97 17.26 2.31 14.26
CA ALA A 97 18.20 3.00 13.37
C ALA A 97 17.87 2.73 11.89
N SER A 98 17.60 1.47 11.53
CA SER A 98 17.17 1.09 10.16
C SER A 98 15.93 1.88 9.74
N LEU A 99 14.90 1.92 10.57
CA LEU A 99 13.64 2.61 10.29
C LEU A 99 13.78 4.14 10.18
N VAL A 100 14.69 4.75 10.92
CA VAL A 100 14.97 6.19 10.80
C VAL A 100 15.67 6.49 9.47
N TRP A 101 16.66 5.66 9.08
CA TRP A 101 17.36 5.83 7.81
C TRP A 101 16.45 5.63 6.61
N THR A 102 15.56 4.63 6.64
CA THR A 102 14.57 4.43 5.55
C THR A 102 13.69 5.65 5.37
N LEU A 103 13.13 6.20 6.45
CA LEU A 103 12.31 7.41 6.38
C LEU A 103 13.09 8.63 5.89
N LEU A 104 14.32 8.84 6.34
CA LEU A 104 15.13 9.97 5.89
C LEU A 104 15.41 9.89 4.38
N ILE A 105 15.79 8.72 3.89
CA ILE A 105 16.08 8.52 2.48
C ILE A 105 14.82 8.69 1.63
N MET A 106 13.68 8.14 2.07
CA MET A 106 12.39 8.33 1.39
C MET A 106 12.02 9.81 1.34
N GLY A 107 12.09 10.50 2.48
CA GLY A 107 11.74 11.91 2.55
C GLY A 107 12.62 12.80 1.66
N VAL A 108 13.93 12.58 1.66
CA VAL A 108 14.88 13.29 0.80
C VAL A 108 14.59 13.00 -0.68
N ALA A 109 14.33 11.76 -1.03
CA ALA A 109 14.04 11.39 -2.42
C ALA A 109 12.70 11.99 -2.90
N THR A 110 11.63 11.92 -2.08
CA THR A 110 10.33 12.49 -2.41
C THR A 110 10.41 14.01 -2.55
N PHE A 111 11.02 14.69 -1.60
CA PHE A 111 11.27 16.13 -1.68
C PHE A 111 12.10 16.48 -2.92
N GLY A 112 13.14 15.69 -3.21
CA GLY A 112 13.99 15.83 -4.39
C GLY A 112 13.22 15.75 -5.71
N ILE A 113 12.21 14.87 -5.83
CA ILE A 113 11.34 14.81 -7.01
C ILE A 113 10.65 16.16 -7.23
N GLY A 114 10.18 16.82 -6.16
CA GLY A 114 9.56 18.14 -6.24
C GLY A 114 10.50 19.25 -6.74
N LEU A 115 11.81 19.06 -6.63
CA LEU A 115 12.83 20.00 -7.10
C LEU A 115 13.35 19.72 -8.51
N LEU A 116 13.00 18.57 -9.12
CA LEU A 116 13.51 18.21 -10.43
C LEU A 116 13.13 19.24 -11.51
N PRO A 117 14.06 19.51 -12.44
CA PRO A 117 13.75 20.26 -13.65
C PRO A 117 12.87 19.39 -14.57
N THR A 118 12.03 20.05 -15.38
CA THR A 118 11.21 19.36 -16.39
C THR A 118 12.05 18.95 -17.61
N TYR A 119 11.51 18.09 -18.47
CA TYR A 119 12.16 17.68 -19.72
C TYR A 119 12.50 18.89 -20.63
N ALA A 120 11.63 19.89 -20.66
CA ALA A 120 11.87 21.13 -21.41
C ALA A 120 13.08 21.94 -20.91
N GLN A 121 13.44 21.78 -19.63
CA GLN A 121 14.55 22.49 -18.98
C GLN A 121 15.87 21.70 -19.05
N ALA A 122 15.83 20.38 -18.88
CA ALA A 122 17.04 19.55 -18.69
C ALA A 122 17.11 18.34 -19.65
N GLY A 123 16.19 18.21 -20.60
CA GLY A 123 16.19 17.10 -21.57
C GLY A 123 16.17 15.74 -20.87
N LEU A 124 16.97 14.80 -21.35
CA LEU A 124 17.04 13.42 -20.85
C LEU A 124 17.53 13.30 -19.38
N TRP A 125 18.18 14.32 -18.82
CA TRP A 125 18.56 14.32 -17.41
C TRP A 125 17.34 14.31 -16.48
N SER A 126 16.22 14.88 -16.91
CA SER A 126 14.99 14.96 -16.15
C SER A 126 14.39 13.57 -15.84
N PRO A 127 14.05 12.72 -16.82
CA PRO A 127 13.57 11.37 -16.53
C PRO A 127 14.63 10.48 -15.89
N ALA A 128 15.92 10.66 -16.20
CA ALA A 128 17.01 9.89 -15.57
C ALA A 128 17.10 10.16 -14.06
N ALA A 129 17.03 11.44 -13.65
CA ALA A 129 17.01 11.83 -12.25
C ALA A 129 15.74 11.34 -11.53
N LEU A 130 14.58 11.38 -12.22
CA LEU A 130 13.33 10.84 -11.70
C LEU A 130 13.45 9.34 -11.40
N VAL A 131 14.00 8.55 -12.33
CA VAL A 131 14.25 7.10 -12.15
C VAL A 131 15.24 6.85 -11.03
N ALA A 132 16.33 7.62 -10.93
CA ALA A 132 17.32 7.49 -9.85
C ALA A 132 16.68 7.72 -8.47
N LEU A 133 15.86 8.76 -8.32
CA LEU A 133 15.13 9.02 -7.08
C LEU A 133 14.10 7.91 -6.78
N ARG A 134 13.44 7.35 -7.79
CA ARG A 134 12.52 6.20 -7.63
C ARG A 134 13.25 4.93 -7.18
N LEU A 135 14.43 4.64 -7.69
CA LEU A 135 15.27 3.54 -7.21
C LEU A 135 15.62 3.75 -5.73
N LEU A 136 16.03 4.97 -5.37
CA LEU A 136 16.37 5.31 -3.99
C LEU A 136 15.18 5.14 -3.03
N GLN A 137 13.99 5.62 -3.42
CA GLN A 137 12.74 5.40 -2.68
C GLN A 137 12.42 3.91 -2.54
N GLY A 138 12.53 3.14 -3.63
CA GLY A 138 12.28 1.71 -3.63
C GLY A 138 13.20 0.96 -2.67
N VAL A 139 14.50 1.24 -2.71
CA VAL A 139 15.47 0.66 -1.76
C VAL A 139 15.13 1.05 -0.32
N ALA A 140 14.74 2.29 -0.04
CA ALA A 140 14.39 2.72 1.30
C ALA A 140 13.13 2.00 1.83
N SER A 141 12.09 1.80 1.02
CA SER A 141 10.82 1.22 1.48
C SER A 141 10.84 -0.30 1.68
N GLY A 142 11.79 -1.02 1.07
CA GLY A 142 11.82 -2.50 1.12
C GLY A 142 12.03 -3.12 2.50
N GLY A 143 12.39 -2.34 3.53
CA GLY A 143 12.68 -2.84 4.88
C GLY A 143 11.56 -2.67 5.91
N GLU A 144 10.40 -2.09 5.56
CA GLU A 144 9.50 -1.49 6.56
C GLU A 144 8.19 -2.25 6.85
N TRP A 145 7.54 -2.82 5.85
CA TRP A 145 6.13 -3.25 5.95
C TRP A 145 5.84 -4.39 6.96
N GLY A 146 6.73 -5.38 7.08
CA GLY A 146 6.45 -6.59 7.88
C GLY A 146 6.29 -6.34 9.40
N GLY A 147 6.98 -5.34 9.94
CA GLY A 147 7.03 -5.11 11.39
C GLY A 147 5.73 -4.57 11.99
N GLY A 148 5.11 -3.60 11.35
CA GLY A 148 3.93 -2.92 11.90
C GLY A 148 2.68 -3.80 11.93
N VAL A 149 2.46 -4.57 10.86
CA VAL A 149 1.32 -5.49 10.73
C VAL A 149 1.37 -6.62 11.76
N LEU A 150 2.54 -7.25 11.91
CA LEU A 150 2.70 -8.37 12.82
C LEU A 150 2.64 -7.93 14.28
N MET A 151 3.21 -6.76 14.61
CA MET A 151 3.17 -6.23 15.97
C MET A 151 1.73 -6.03 16.48
N ILE A 152 0.82 -5.51 15.63
CA ILE A 152 -0.59 -5.38 16.00
C ILE A 152 -1.26 -6.75 16.10
N SER A 153 -1.06 -7.62 15.10
CA SER A 153 -1.70 -8.94 15.04
C SER A 153 -1.32 -9.85 16.21
N GLU A 154 -0.06 -9.80 16.66
CA GLU A 154 0.45 -10.62 17.75
C GLU A 154 0.00 -10.11 19.14
N ASN A 155 -0.20 -8.80 19.27
CA ASN A 155 -0.73 -8.21 20.50
C ASN A 155 -2.25 -8.12 20.54
N ALA A 156 -2.97 -8.56 19.50
CA ALA A 156 -4.43 -8.54 19.48
C ALA A 156 -5.03 -9.79 20.13
N PRO A 157 -6.21 -9.67 20.77
CA PRO A 157 -6.98 -10.84 21.22
C PRO A 157 -7.26 -11.77 20.03
N PRO A 158 -7.11 -13.11 20.16
CA PRO A 158 -7.30 -14.05 19.07
C PRO A 158 -8.64 -13.92 18.33
N GLU A 159 -9.73 -13.66 19.08
CA GLU A 159 -11.10 -13.54 18.57
C GLU A 159 -11.32 -12.23 17.76
N LYS A 160 -10.43 -11.26 17.89
CA LYS A 160 -10.52 -9.93 17.24
C LYS A 160 -9.28 -9.61 16.41
N ARG A 161 -8.48 -10.61 16.10
CA ARG A 161 -7.20 -10.41 15.40
C ARG A 161 -7.40 -9.77 14.03
N GLY A 162 -8.44 -10.17 13.27
CA GLY A 162 -8.78 -9.55 11.98
C GLY A 162 -9.13 -8.08 12.11
N TYR A 163 -9.97 -7.72 13.08
CA TYR A 163 -10.33 -6.34 13.33
C TYR A 163 -9.12 -5.47 13.68
N TYR A 164 -8.27 -5.91 14.63
CA TYR A 164 -7.11 -5.13 15.02
C TYR A 164 -6.02 -5.10 13.93
N ALA A 165 -5.80 -6.18 13.20
CA ALA A 165 -4.87 -6.21 12.09
C ALA A 165 -5.29 -5.26 10.95
N ALA A 166 -6.61 -5.10 10.71
CA ALA A 166 -7.14 -4.14 9.74
C ALA A 166 -6.80 -2.68 10.08
N TRP A 167 -6.62 -2.33 11.37
CA TRP A 167 -6.20 -0.98 11.75
C TRP A 167 -4.87 -0.57 11.14
N SER A 168 -3.94 -1.51 10.94
CA SER A 168 -2.66 -1.21 10.30
C SER A 168 -2.85 -0.63 8.89
N GLN A 169 -3.90 -1.06 8.18
CA GLN A 169 -4.18 -0.65 6.81
C GLN A 169 -4.81 0.75 6.71
N LEU A 170 -5.32 1.30 7.82
CA LEU A 170 -5.78 2.70 7.84
C LEU A 170 -4.65 3.69 7.51
N GLY A 171 -3.40 3.34 7.81
CA GLY A 171 -2.24 4.12 7.40
C GLY A 171 -2.12 4.21 5.88
N VAL A 172 -2.36 3.10 5.17
CA VAL A 172 -2.38 3.10 3.68
C VAL A 172 -3.41 4.09 3.17
N GLY A 173 -4.65 3.99 3.68
CA GLY A 173 -5.73 4.92 3.33
C GLY A 173 -5.41 6.37 3.69
N GLY A 174 -4.84 6.60 4.87
CA GLY A 174 -4.40 7.93 5.31
C GLY A 174 -3.35 8.55 4.40
N GLY A 175 -2.32 7.78 4.02
CA GLY A 175 -1.30 8.22 3.07
C GLY A 175 -1.89 8.58 1.70
N PHE A 176 -2.83 7.77 1.21
CA PHE A 176 -3.54 8.03 -0.04
C PHE A 176 -4.37 9.32 0.01
N VAL A 177 -5.18 9.49 1.05
CA VAL A 177 -6.03 10.69 1.23
C VAL A 177 -5.18 11.95 1.33
N LEU A 178 -4.08 11.90 2.08
CA LEU A 178 -3.17 13.04 2.22
C LEU A 178 -2.50 13.38 0.88
N SER A 179 -2.00 12.40 0.14
CA SER A 179 -1.30 12.63 -1.13
C SER A 179 -2.26 13.11 -2.23
N SER A 180 -3.38 12.42 -2.42
CA SER A 180 -4.38 12.78 -3.45
C SER A 180 -5.12 14.07 -3.08
N GLY A 181 -5.39 14.29 -1.79
CA GLY A 181 -5.94 15.55 -1.28
C GLY A 181 -5.01 16.74 -1.51
N ALA A 182 -3.69 16.56 -1.33
CA ALA A 182 -2.70 17.58 -1.65
C ALA A 182 -2.69 17.93 -3.15
N PHE A 183 -2.83 16.93 -4.04
CA PHE A 183 -2.99 17.18 -5.48
C PHE A 183 -4.32 17.88 -5.82
N LEU A 184 -5.42 17.47 -5.17
CA LEU A 184 -6.71 18.11 -5.35
C LEU A 184 -6.65 19.61 -4.95
N ALA A 185 -6.00 19.93 -3.82
CA ALA A 185 -5.76 21.30 -3.39
C ALA A 185 -4.86 22.06 -4.38
N ALA A 186 -3.80 21.43 -4.89
CA ALA A 186 -2.92 22.04 -5.87
C ALA A 186 -3.62 22.30 -7.21
N GLN A 187 -4.59 21.50 -7.61
CA GLN A 187 -5.40 21.70 -8.81
C GLN A 187 -6.41 22.87 -8.69
N ALA A 188 -6.61 23.45 -7.50
CA ALA A 188 -7.35 24.68 -7.34
C ALA A 188 -6.61 25.91 -7.96
N LEU A 189 -5.30 25.78 -8.23
CA LEU A 189 -4.53 26.76 -8.98
C LEU A 189 -4.97 26.78 -10.46
N PRO A 190 -4.84 27.94 -11.14
CA PRO A 190 -5.00 27.99 -12.60
C PRO A 190 -4.13 26.93 -13.28
N HIS A 191 -4.64 26.29 -14.32
CA HIS A 191 -3.98 25.14 -14.97
C HIS A 191 -2.53 25.42 -15.38
N ALA A 192 -2.25 26.62 -15.90
CA ALA A 192 -0.89 27.04 -16.25
C ALA A 192 0.05 27.11 -15.03
N GLN A 193 -0.44 27.58 -13.89
CA GLN A 193 0.33 27.64 -12.64
C GLN A 193 0.52 26.24 -12.05
N PHE A 194 -0.51 25.40 -12.11
CA PHE A 194 -0.42 24.02 -11.69
C PHE A 194 0.68 23.27 -12.45
N LEU A 195 0.72 23.39 -13.78
CA LEU A 195 1.77 22.77 -14.60
C LEU A 195 3.15 23.41 -14.42
N ALA A 196 3.23 24.70 -14.17
CA ALA A 196 4.51 25.40 -14.01
C ALA A 196 5.20 25.04 -12.68
N TRP A 197 4.47 25.03 -11.58
CA TRP A 197 5.03 24.83 -10.24
C TRP A 197 4.08 24.12 -9.25
N GLY A 198 2.76 24.23 -9.42
CA GLY A 198 1.77 23.73 -8.44
C GLY A 198 1.87 22.23 -8.18
N TRP A 199 2.25 21.43 -9.17
CA TRP A 199 2.45 19.98 -9.04
C TRP A 199 3.58 19.62 -8.07
N ARG A 200 4.51 20.55 -7.79
CA ARG A 200 5.62 20.35 -6.86
C ARG A 200 5.17 20.38 -5.40
N LEU A 201 4.08 21.10 -5.10
CA LEU A 201 3.63 21.32 -3.72
C LEU A 201 3.39 20.03 -2.93
N PRO A 202 2.72 18.99 -3.46
CA PRO A 202 2.56 17.73 -2.75
C PRO A 202 3.90 17.07 -2.40
N PHE A 203 4.89 17.13 -3.28
CA PHE A 203 6.22 16.59 -3.04
C PHE A 203 7.00 17.41 -2.01
N LEU A 204 6.96 18.72 -2.07
CA LEU A 204 7.63 19.60 -1.11
C LEU A 204 6.98 19.54 0.28
N ALA A 205 5.65 19.38 0.35
CA ALA A 205 4.94 19.18 1.60
C ALA A 205 5.32 17.87 2.33
N SER A 206 5.88 16.88 1.62
CA SER A 206 6.35 15.65 2.21
C SER A 206 7.38 15.86 3.32
N VAL A 207 8.17 16.94 3.27
CA VAL A 207 9.15 17.26 4.31
C VAL A 207 8.51 17.35 5.71
N LEU A 208 7.30 17.90 5.80
CA LEU A 208 6.57 17.99 7.07
C LEU A 208 6.13 16.61 7.59
N ILE A 209 5.67 15.76 6.67
CA ILE A 209 5.22 14.41 6.97
C ILE A 209 6.40 13.55 7.44
N PHE A 210 7.51 13.61 6.72
CA PHE A 210 8.72 12.86 7.06
C PHE A 210 9.40 13.38 8.32
N ALA A 211 9.45 14.70 8.54
CA ALA A 211 9.97 15.27 9.79
C ALA A 211 9.18 14.79 11.00
N LEU A 212 7.84 14.75 10.89
CA LEU A 212 6.97 14.18 11.94
C LEU A 212 7.25 12.68 12.13
N GLY A 213 7.45 11.93 11.05
CA GLY A 213 7.77 10.50 11.08
C GLY A 213 9.07 10.20 11.79
N VAL A 214 10.11 10.92 11.45
CA VAL A 214 11.43 10.81 12.11
C VAL A 214 11.30 11.17 13.60
N TYR A 215 10.59 12.26 13.93
CA TYR A 215 10.33 12.64 15.31
C TYR A 215 9.63 11.55 16.12
N ILE A 216 8.56 10.97 15.58
CA ILE A 216 7.82 9.88 16.22
C ILE A 216 8.75 8.67 16.44
N ARG A 217 9.50 8.25 15.41
CA ARG A 217 10.38 7.07 15.49
C ARG A 217 11.58 7.28 16.40
N TYR A 218 12.12 8.49 16.43
CA TYR A 218 13.22 8.82 17.34
C TYR A 218 12.82 8.67 18.81
N ASN A 219 11.56 8.95 19.15
CA ASN A 219 11.02 8.87 20.51
C ASN A 219 10.45 7.47 20.87
N LEU A 220 10.43 6.50 19.92
CA LEU A 220 10.05 5.13 20.25
C LEU A 220 11.22 4.38 20.89
N PRO A 221 10.95 3.50 21.90
CA PRO A 221 11.97 2.60 22.43
C PRO A 221 12.38 1.58 21.36
N GLU A 222 13.58 1.00 21.54
CA GLU A 222 14.02 -0.12 20.71
C GLU A 222 13.12 -1.35 20.93
N SER A 223 13.12 -2.28 20.00
CA SER A 223 12.34 -3.51 20.09
C SER A 223 12.88 -4.41 21.21
N ARG A 224 12.00 -4.85 22.13
CA ARG A 224 12.37 -5.81 23.20
C ARG A 224 12.97 -7.10 22.65
N ASP A 225 12.51 -7.54 21.49
CA ASP A 225 13.03 -8.76 20.84
C ASP A 225 14.46 -8.55 20.35
N PHE A 226 14.82 -7.35 19.89
CA PHE A 226 16.18 -6.99 19.52
C PHE A 226 17.08 -6.92 20.76
N GLU A 227 16.65 -6.24 21.83
CA GLU A 227 17.38 -6.16 23.10
C GLU A 227 17.63 -7.55 23.69
N ASN A 228 16.63 -8.44 23.67
CA ASN A 228 16.74 -9.82 24.14
C ASN A 228 17.67 -10.67 23.27
N ALA A 229 17.63 -10.50 21.93
CA ALA A 229 18.48 -11.22 20.99
C ALA A 229 19.95 -10.77 21.10
N GLU A 230 20.18 -9.47 21.28
CA GLU A 230 21.50 -8.88 21.52
C GLU A 230 22.10 -9.42 22.83
N GLN A 231 21.33 -9.42 23.94
CA GLN A 231 21.75 -9.97 25.23
C GLN A 231 22.01 -11.48 25.18
N ALA A 232 21.28 -12.21 24.32
CA ALA A 232 21.44 -13.66 24.16
C ALA A 232 22.57 -14.05 23.18
N GLY A 233 23.22 -13.10 22.50
CA GLY A 233 24.22 -13.35 21.47
C GLY A 233 23.70 -14.14 20.27
N LYS A 234 22.37 -14.18 20.08
CA LYS A 234 21.67 -14.93 19.01
C LYS A 234 21.22 -13.97 17.91
N THR A 235 22.16 -13.39 17.18
CA THR A 235 21.83 -12.72 15.91
C THR A 235 21.63 -13.78 14.86
N SER A 236 20.41 -13.91 14.34
CA SER A 236 20.05 -14.93 13.36
C SER A 236 20.74 -14.69 12.01
N HIS A 237 21.43 -15.72 11.53
CA HIS A 237 22.02 -15.75 10.20
C HIS A 237 20.95 -16.12 9.16
N MET A 238 20.39 -15.14 8.42
CA MET A 238 19.56 -15.27 7.22
C MET A 238 18.19 -15.99 7.38
N PRO A 239 17.19 -15.44 8.10
CA PRO A 239 15.86 -16.03 8.22
C PRO A 239 15.11 -16.14 6.88
N VAL A 240 15.40 -15.27 5.91
CA VAL A 240 14.78 -15.24 4.58
C VAL A 240 15.07 -16.51 3.78
N LEU A 241 16.33 -16.99 3.79
CA LEU A 241 16.69 -18.22 3.06
C LEU A 241 16.05 -19.46 3.69
N GLU A 242 15.91 -19.47 4.99
CA GLU A 242 15.23 -20.53 5.73
C GLU A 242 13.72 -20.54 5.44
N ALA A 243 13.07 -19.37 5.40
CA ALA A 243 11.67 -19.25 5.00
C ALA A 243 11.43 -19.77 3.58
N ILE A 244 12.31 -19.43 2.60
CA ILE A 244 12.21 -19.94 1.23
C ILE A 244 12.35 -21.46 1.18
N LYS A 245 13.29 -22.03 1.92
CA LYS A 245 13.54 -23.49 1.90
C LYS A 245 12.45 -24.29 2.61
N ARG A 246 11.93 -23.79 3.74
CA ARG A 246 10.98 -24.52 4.57
C ARG A 246 9.51 -24.29 4.22
N HIS A 247 9.18 -23.08 3.70
CA HIS A 247 7.79 -22.64 3.48
C HIS A 247 7.55 -22.06 2.06
N PRO A 248 8.06 -22.69 0.98
CA PRO A 248 7.89 -22.16 -0.38
C PRO A 248 6.43 -22.07 -0.82
N LYS A 249 5.60 -23.02 -0.35
CA LYS A 249 4.17 -23.07 -0.68
C LYS A 249 3.40 -21.92 -0.04
N GLU A 250 3.66 -21.64 1.22
CA GLU A 250 3.03 -20.52 1.96
C GLU A 250 3.44 -19.17 1.36
N ILE A 251 4.70 -19.03 0.92
CA ILE A 251 5.17 -17.82 0.23
C ILE A 251 4.43 -17.64 -1.10
N LEU A 252 4.32 -18.68 -1.92
CA LEU A 252 3.56 -18.62 -3.18
C LEU A 252 2.09 -18.31 -2.95
N MET A 253 1.47 -18.85 -1.89
CA MET A 253 0.11 -18.51 -1.49
C MET A 253 0.00 -17.03 -1.09
N ALA A 254 0.91 -16.53 -0.25
CA ALA A 254 0.93 -15.12 0.13
C ALA A 254 1.07 -14.20 -1.10
N MET A 255 1.93 -14.56 -2.06
CA MET A 255 2.06 -13.84 -3.33
C MET A 255 0.76 -13.86 -4.14
N GLY A 256 0.15 -15.02 -4.34
CA GLY A 256 -1.06 -15.16 -5.14
C GLY A 256 -2.27 -14.44 -4.53
N LEU A 257 -2.39 -14.44 -3.20
CA LEU A 257 -3.41 -13.65 -2.50
C LEU A 257 -3.26 -12.16 -2.80
N ARG A 258 -2.05 -11.66 -2.86
CA ARG A 258 -1.78 -10.25 -3.06
C ARG A 258 -2.01 -9.75 -4.49
N VAL A 259 -2.13 -10.64 -5.49
CA VAL A 259 -2.25 -10.27 -6.91
C VAL A 259 -3.48 -9.40 -7.17
N ALA A 260 -4.68 -9.84 -6.78
CA ALA A 260 -5.90 -9.07 -7.00
C ALA A 260 -5.99 -7.85 -6.07
N GLU A 261 -5.56 -8.01 -4.83
CA GLU A 261 -5.62 -6.94 -3.83
C GLU A 261 -4.75 -5.76 -4.29
N ASN A 262 -3.47 -5.99 -4.53
CA ASN A 262 -2.54 -4.92 -4.87
C ASN A 262 -2.77 -4.42 -6.31
N GLY A 263 -2.89 -5.33 -7.31
CA GLY A 263 -3.12 -4.95 -8.69
C GLY A 263 -4.45 -4.23 -8.90
N GLY A 264 -5.52 -4.70 -8.25
CA GLY A 264 -6.84 -4.06 -8.28
C GLY A 264 -6.81 -2.66 -7.67
N ALA A 265 -6.14 -2.49 -6.52
CA ALA A 265 -5.99 -1.18 -5.88
C ALA A 265 -5.38 -0.14 -6.83
N TYR A 266 -4.26 -0.47 -7.48
CA TYR A 266 -3.61 0.46 -8.41
C TYR A 266 -4.42 0.73 -9.67
N ILE A 267 -5.25 -0.22 -10.11
CA ILE A 267 -6.18 0.04 -11.22
C ILE A 267 -7.30 0.99 -10.78
N PHE A 268 -7.91 0.76 -9.63
CA PHE A 268 -9.00 1.61 -9.14
C PHE A 268 -8.53 3.01 -8.71
N LEU A 269 -7.33 3.13 -8.12
CA LEU A 269 -6.86 4.38 -7.53
C LEU A 269 -5.95 5.20 -8.45
N ALA A 270 -5.00 4.55 -9.14
CA ALA A 270 -4.03 5.25 -9.97
C ALA A 270 -4.42 5.24 -11.47
N PHE A 271 -4.69 4.06 -12.03
CA PHE A 271 -5.04 3.95 -13.44
C PHE A 271 -6.38 4.61 -13.77
N SER A 272 -7.35 4.61 -12.84
CA SER A 272 -8.64 5.29 -13.03
C SER A 272 -8.48 6.79 -13.33
N LEU A 273 -7.46 7.45 -12.77
CA LEU A 273 -7.12 8.84 -13.09
C LEU A 273 -6.65 9.00 -14.54
N VAL A 274 -5.84 8.06 -15.03
CA VAL A 274 -5.39 8.01 -16.43
C VAL A 274 -6.59 7.78 -17.36
N TYR A 275 -7.43 6.78 -17.01
CA TYR A 275 -8.63 6.48 -17.78
C TYR A 275 -9.61 7.64 -17.79
N GLY A 276 -9.83 8.30 -16.65
CA GLY A 276 -10.69 9.49 -16.57
C GLY A 276 -10.22 10.60 -17.53
N LYS A 277 -8.90 10.86 -17.59
CA LYS A 277 -8.33 11.82 -18.53
C LYS A 277 -8.53 11.38 -20.00
N PHE A 278 -8.32 10.10 -20.28
CA PHE A 278 -8.57 9.50 -21.61
C PHE A 278 -10.04 9.62 -22.03
N ALA A 279 -10.96 9.36 -21.10
CA ALA A 279 -12.41 9.45 -21.33
C ALA A 279 -12.96 10.89 -21.29
N GLY A 280 -12.12 11.91 -21.08
CA GLY A 280 -12.56 13.32 -21.03
C GLY A 280 -13.27 13.73 -19.74
N ILE A 281 -13.11 12.96 -18.65
CA ILE A 281 -13.63 13.30 -17.33
C ILE A 281 -12.69 14.31 -16.64
N ALA A 282 -13.25 15.35 -16.04
CA ALA A 282 -12.45 16.36 -15.33
C ALA A 282 -11.58 15.72 -14.24
N SER A 283 -10.30 16.08 -14.21
CA SER A 283 -9.34 15.52 -13.23
C SER A 283 -9.75 15.81 -11.78
N SER A 284 -10.39 16.95 -11.51
CA SER A 284 -10.93 17.30 -10.19
C SER A 284 -12.05 16.33 -9.76
N THR A 285 -12.95 15.95 -10.68
CA THR A 285 -14.01 14.95 -10.43
C THR A 285 -13.38 13.60 -10.09
N MET A 286 -12.41 13.15 -10.86
CA MET A 286 -11.73 11.87 -10.60
C MET A 286 -10.94 11.88 -9.29
N LEU A 287 -10.19 12.95 -9.00
CA LEU A 287 -9.48 13.08 -7.71
C LEU A 287 -10.44 13.12 -6.52
N THR A 288 -11.55 13.83 -6.62
CA THR A 288 -12.57 13.84 -5.58
C THR A 288 -13.16 12.45 -5.40
N ALA A 289 -13.43 11.72 -6.49
CA ALA A 289 -13.96 10.36 -6.46
C ALA A 289 -13.01 9.40 -5.74
N VAL A 290 -11.71 9.40 -6.06
CA VAL A 290 -10.74 8.50 -5.42
C VAL A 290 -10.51 8.85 -3.95
N VAL A 291 -10.47 10.15 -3.59
CA VAL A 291 -10.34 10.57 -2.18
C VAL A 291 -11.57 10.15 -1.38
N LEU A 292 -12.79 10.42 -1.88
CA LEU A 292 -14.03 10.00 -1.23
C LEU A 292 -14.09 8.47 -1.07
N ALA A 293 -13.78 7.74 -2.14
CA ALA A 293 -13.78 6.29 -2.15
C ALA A 293 -12.81 5.72 -1.10
N MET A 294 -11.61 6.30 -0.96
CA MET A 294 -10.65 5.87 0.06
C MET A 294 -11.12 6.17 1.48
N VAL A 295 -11.76 7.31 1.73
CA VAL A 295 -12.34 7.61 3.04
C VAL A 295 -13.41 6.59 3.41
N VAL A 296 -14.29 6.22 2.47
CA VAL A 296 -15.30 5.16 2.68
C VAL A 296 -14.63 3.81 2.90
N GLU A 297 -13.60 3.50 2.12
CA GLU A 297 -12.84 2.26 2.21
C GLU A 297 -12.15 2.08 3.57
N MET A 298 -11.60 3.15 4.18
CA MET A 298 -11.01 3.07 5.52
C MET A 298 -12.02 2.53 6.55
N GLY A 299 -13.26 2.98 6.50
CA GLY A 299 -14.34 2.41 7.33
C GLY A 299 -14.67 0.97 6.96
N ALA A 300 -14.72 0.67 5.66
CA ALA A 300 -15.01 -0.67 5.15
C ALA A 300 -13.92 -1.68 5.53
N MET A 301 -12.63 -1.32 5.51
CA MET A 301 -11.52 -2.19 5.94
C MET A 301 -11.74 -2.72 7.37
N LEU A 302 -12.15 -1.86 8.31
CA LEU A 302 -12.43 -2.27 9.68
C LEU A 302 -13.68 -3.17 9.78
N ALA A 303 -14.71 -2.85 8.99
CA ALA A 303 -15.93 -3.66 8.94
C ALA A 303 -15.63 -5.07 8.38
N TRP A 304 -14.88 -5.16 7.29
CA TRP A 304 -14.47 -6.42 6.69
C TRP A 304 -13.51 -7.20 7.58
N GLY A 305 -12.55 -6.55 8.23
CA GLY A 305 -11.68 -7.15 9.24
C GLY A 305 -12.48 -7.79 10.37
N ARG A 306 -13.48 -7.05 10.91
CA ARG A 306 -14.39 -7.58 11.93
C ARG A 306 -15.29 -8.72 11.41
N LEU A 307 -15.75 -8.61 10.17
CA LEU A 307 -16.57 -9.67 9.56
C LEU A 307 -15.74 -10.94 9.35
N SER A 308 -14.45 -10.80 9.02
CA SER A 308 -13.53 -11.95 8.89
C SER A 308 -13.28 -12.67 10.21
N ASP A 309 -13.39 -11.97 11.35
CA ASP A 309 -13.37 -12.60 12.68
C ASP A 309 -14.61 -13.49 12.92
N LYS A 310 -15.73 -13.22 12.25
CA LYS A 310 -16.99 -13.97 12.40
C LYS A 310 -17.17 -15.07 11.35
N LEU A 311 -16.96 -14.75 10.07
CA LEU A 311 -17.22 -15.65 8.95
C LEU A 311 -16.00 -16.53 8.57
N GLY A 312 -14.82 -16.11 8.97
CA GLY A 312 -13.54 -16.67 8.52
C GLY A 312 -12.78 -15.74 7.58
N ARG A 313 -11.46 -15.96 7.48
CA ARG A 313 -10.57 -15.13 6.64
C ARG A 313 -10.81 -15.38 5.16
N LYS A 314 -10.81 -16.65 4.80
CA LYS A 314 -10.95 -17.10 3.40
C LYS A 314 -12.27 -16.68 2.75
N PRO A 315 -13.46 -16.85 3.36
CA PRO A 315 -14.73 -16.40 2.76
C PRO A 315 -14.79 -14.90 2.50
N VAL A 316 -14.33 -14.08 3.45
CA VAL A 316 -14.35 -12.62 3.29
C VAL A 316 -13.38 -12.17 2.19
N TYR A 317 -12.19 -12.76 2.16
CA TYR A 317 -11.22 -12.49 1.09
C TYR A 317 -11.75 -12.91 -0.30
N MET A 318 -12.44 -14.06 -0.37
CA MET A 318 -13.08 -14.55 -1.59
C MET A 318 -14.15 -13.59 -2.10
N ILE A 319 -14.97 -13.00 -1.20
CA ILE A 319 -15.95 -11.97 -1.57
C ILE A 319 -15.24 -10.81 -2.30
N GLY A 320 -14.14 -10.30 -1.78
CA GLY A 320 -13.37 -9.23 -2.40
C GLY A 320 -12.85 -9.61 -3.79
N ALA A 321 -12.20 -10.77 -3.92
CA ALA A 321 -11.61 -11.23 -5.17
C ALA A 321 -12.67 -11.50 -6.26
N VAL A 322 -13.80 -12.13 -5.90
CA VAL A 322 -14.91 -12.37 -6.84
C VAL A 322 -15.60 -11.06 -7.21
N SER A 323 -15.84 -10.16 -6.23
CA SER A 323 -16.41 -8.85 -6.51
C SER A 323 -15.56 -8.04 -7.48
N LEU A 324 -14.22 -8.12 -7.38
CA LEU A 324 -13.30 -7.47 -8.32
C LEU A 324 -13.49 -7.99 -9.75
N MET A 325 -13.64 -9.30 -9.93
CA MET A 325 -13.92 -9.89 -11.25
C MET A 325 -15.27 -9.43 -11.80
N VAL A 326 -16.31 -9.42 -10.97
CA VAL A 326 -17.67 -8.99 -11.35
C VAL A 326 -17.66 -7.50 -11.71
N MET A 327 -16.95 -6.67 -10.96
CA MET A 327 -16.87 -5.22 -11.18
C MET A 327 -15.97 -4.81 -12.35
N ALA A 328 -15.20 -5.73 -12.95
CA ALA A 328 -14.20 -5.42 -13.96
C ALA A 328 -14.77 -4.66 -15.20
N PHE A 329 -15.95 -4.98 -15.67
CA PHE A 329 -16.65 -4.25 -16.74
C PHE A 329 -17.56 -3.14 -16.22
N PRO A 330 -18.45 -3.38 -15.22
CA PRO A 330 -19.32 -2.36 -14.67
C PRO A 330 -18.58 -1.11 -14.18
N PHE A 331 -17.37 -1.26 -13.64
CA PHE A 331 -16.54 -0.14 -13.23
C PHE A 331 -16.34 0.88 -14.36
N PHE A 332 -15.89 0.43 -15.53
CA PHE A 332 -15.67 1.29 -16.68
C PHE A 332 -16.98 1.78 -17.32
N TRP A 333 -18.06 0.97 -17.27
CA TRP A 333 -19.38 1.41 -17.74
C TRP A 333 -19.87 2.61 -16.94
N LEU A 334 -19.72 2.56 -15.62
CA LEU A 334 -20.10 3.64 -14.72
C LEU A 334 -19.26 4.90 -14.96
N LEU A 335 -17.94 4.76 -15.18
CA LEU A 335 -17.08 5.88 -15.52
C LEU A 335 -17.50 6.55 -16.86
N ASN A 336 -17.84 5.77 -17.86
CA ASN A 336 -18.25 6.26 -19.19
C ASN A 336 -19.63 6.94 -19.21
N THR A 337 -20.37 6.92 -18.13
CA THR A 337 -21.61 7.71 -18.01
C THR A 337 -21.35 9.20 -17.88
N HIS A 338 -20.13 9.62 -17.56
CA HIS A 338 -19.74 11.00 -17.23
C HIS A 338 -20.58 11.62 -16.07
N SER A 339 -21.36 10.83 -15.37
CA SER A 339 -22.16 11.26 -14.22
C SER A 339 -21.33 11.20 -12.94
N SER A 340 -21.09 12.34 -12.30
CA SER A 340 -20.28 12.40 -11.07
C SER A 340 -20.77 11.43 -9.98
N PRO A 341 -22.08 11.28 -9.68
CA PRO A 341 -22.54 10.30 -8.71
C PRO A 341 -22.22 8.85 -9.09
N LEU A 342 -22.33 8.49 -10.38
CA LEU A 342 -22.02 7.13 -10.85
C LEU A 342 -20.51 6.86 -10.88
N ILE A 343 -19.70 7.87 -11.18
CA ILE A 343 -18.24 7.81 -11.05
C ILE A 343 -17.85 7.57 -9.59
N TYR A 344 -18.45 8.31 -8.64
CA TYR A 344 -18.19 8.13 -7.22
C TYR A 344 -18.60 6.73 -6.75
N LEU A 345 -19.76 6.26 -7.20
CA LEU A 345 -20.23 4.90 -6.90
C LEU A 345 -19.28 3.83 -7.44
N ALA A 346 -18.77 3.98 -8.67
CA ALA A 346 -17.82 3.05 -9.26
C ALA A 346 -16.54 2.93 -8.40
N LEU A 347 -15.96 4.08 -8.01
CA LEU A 347 -14.76 4.10 -7.18
C LEU A 347 -15.02 3.52 -5.79
N VAL A 348 -16.15 3.86 -5.14
CA VAL A 348 -16.52 3.32 -3.83
C VAL A 348 -16.72 1.81 -3.90
N LEU A 349 -17.41 1.27 -4.92
CA LEU A 349 -17.59 -0.18 -5.06
C LEU A 349 -16.25 -0.87 -5.36
N GLY A 350 -15.42 -0.32 -6.23
CA GLY A 350 -14.11 -0.88 -6.54
C GLY A 350 -13.17 -0.91 -5.34
N THR A 351 -13.18 0.14 -4.52
CA THR A 351 -12.32 0.23 -3.33
C THR A 351 -12.98 -0.42 -2.12
N ALA A 352 -14.08 0.07 -1.60
CA ALA A 352 -14.63 -0.37 -0.32
C ALA A 352 -15.19 -1.80 -0.32
N LEU A 353 -15.77 -2.26 -1.45
CA LEU A 353 -16.27 -3.64 -1.58
C LEU A 353 -15.15 -4.59 -2.05
N CYS A 354 -14.55 -4.32 -3.23
CA CYS A 354 -13.61 -5.27 -3.81
C CYS A 354 -12.28 -5.26 -3.07
N HIS A 355 -11.58 -4.13 -3.06
CA HIS A 355 -10.27 -4.00 -2.42
C HIS A 355 -10.38 -4.03 -0.89
N GLY A 356 -11.32 -3.31 -0.30
CA GLY A 356 -11.51 -3.22 1.15
C GLY A 356 -11.73 -4.57 1.84
N ALA A 357 -12.47 -5.51 1.22
CA ALA A 357 -12.66 -6.86 1.75
C ALA A 357 -11.34 -7.65 1.75
N MET A 358 -10.49 -7.46 0.73
CA MET A 358 -9.18 -8.12 0.66
C MET A 358 -8.19 -7.48 1.61
N ILE A 359 -7.96 -6.17 1.54
CA ILE A 359 -6.94 -5.49 2.34
C ILE A 359 -7.25 -5.49 3.83
N GLY A 360 -8.55 -5.41 4.22
CA GLY A 360 -8.97 -5.50 5.61
C GLY A 360 -8.77 -6.88 6.24
N THR A 361 -8.68 -7.93 5.41
CA THR A 361 -8.52 -9.33 5.86
C THR A 361 -7.10 -9.85 5.67
N LEU A 362 -6.36 -9.33 4.69
CA LEU A 362 -5.04 -9.79 4.28
C LEU A 362 -4.02 -9.93 5.43
N PRO A 363 -3.87 -8.92 6.33
CA PRO A 363 -2.87 -8.98 7.38
C PRO A 363 -3.03 -10.18 8.31
N ALA A 364 -4.28 -10.48 8.70
CA ALA A 364 -4.60 -11.64 9.54
C ALA A 364 -4.41 -12.94 8.74
N LEU A 365 -4.98 -13.04 7.54
CA LEU A 365 -4.91 -14.23 6.70
C LEU A 365 -3.46 -14.65 6.43
N VAL A 366 -2.63 -13.71 5.94
CA VAL A 366 -1.23 -14.02 5.59
C VAL A 366 -0.39 -14.25 6.84
N GLY A 367 -0.59 -13.45 7.91
CA GLY A 367 0.12 -13.64 9.17
C GLY A 367 -0.14 -15.02 9.81
N GLU A 368 -1.34 -15.56 9.65
CA GLU A 368 -1.76 -16.87 10.19
C GLU A 368 -1.32 -18.05 9.30
N LEU A 369 -0.84 -17.83 8.05
CA LEU A 369 -0.31 -18.90 7.18
C LEU A 369 1.04 -19.43 7.67
N PHE A 370 1.86 -18.59 8.30
CA PHE A 370 3.22 -18.92 8.70
C PHE A 370 3.32 -19.27 10.19
N SER A 371 4.21 -20.20 10.53
CA SER A 371 4.62 -20.43 11.93
C SER A 371 5.33 -19.19 12.50
N THR A 372 5.27 -19.00 13.81
CA THR A 372 5.81 -17.82 14.50
C THR A 372 7.29 -17.57 14.18
N GLU A 373 8.08 -18.62 14.00
CA GLU A 373 9.53 -18.55 13.78
C GLU A 373 9.92 -17.88 12.45
N VAL A 374 9.13 -18.09 11.37
CA VAL A 374 9.43 -17.60 10.01
C VAL A 374 8.40 -16.61 9.50
N ARG A 375 7.41 -16.27 10.34
CA ARG A 375 6.27 -15.42 9.95
C ARG A 375 6.71 -14.09 9.38
N TYR A 376 7.64 -13.39 10.04
CA TYR A 376 8.12 -12.10 9.59
C TYR A 376 8.73 -12.18 8.18
N SER A 377 9.69 -13.08 8.00
CA SER A 377 10.39 -13.23 6.71
C SER A 377 9.48 -13.76 5.61
N GLY A 378 8.58 -14.71 5.92
CA GLY A 378 7.65 -15.27 4.96
C GLY A 378 6.61 -14.24 4.48
N VAL A 379 6.03 -13.48 5.41
CA VAL A 379 5.07 -12.41 5.11
C VAL A 379 5.74 -11.30 4.31
N ALA A 380 6.92 -10.83 4.74
CA ALA A 380 7.66 -9.77 4.05
C ALA A 380 8.05 -10.20 2.62
N LEU A 381 8.58 -11.41 2.44
CA LEU A 381 8.98 -11.92 1.14
C LEU A 381 7.79 -12.06 0.18
N GLY A 382 6.69 -12.68 0.65
CA GLY A 382 5.47 -12.81 -0.14
C GLY A 382 4.89 -11.46 -0.55
N HIS A 383 4.93 -10.47 0.36
CA HIS A 383 4.48 -9.11 0.11
C HIS A 383 5.33 -8.38 -0.92
N GLU A 384 6.67 -8.35 -0.72
CA GLU A 384 7.56 -7.54 -1.55
C GLU A 384 7.67 -8.09 -2.98
N VAL A 385 7.81 -9.41 -3.13
CA VAL A 385 7.90 -10.03 -4.46
C VAL A 385 6.59 -9.87 -5.24
N ALA A 386 5.44 -10.10 -4.60
CA ALA A 386 4.14 -9.88 -5.24
C ALA A 386 3.92 -8.41 -5.65
N SER A 387 4.40 -7.47 -4.83
CA SER A 387 4.24 -6.04 -5.09
C SER A 387 4.97 -5.57 -6.35
N ILE A 388 6.05 -6.23 -6.78
CA ILE A 388 6.71 -5.94 -8.07
C ILE A 388 5.71 -6.16 -9.21
N PHE A 389 5.11 -7.34 -9.26
CA PHE A 389 4.23 -7.73 -10.37
C PHE A 389 2.83 -7.11 -10.26
N ALA A 390 2.24 -7.16 -9.08
CA ALA A 390 0.89 -6.68 -8.88
C ALA A 390 0.82 -5.17 -8.62
N GLY A 391 1.72 -4.60 -7.84
CA GLY A 391 1.72 -3.17 -7.51
C GLY A 391 2.36 -2.31 -8.60
N GLY A 392 3.62 -2.61 -8.93
CA GLY A 392 4.39 -1.80 -9.88
C GLY A 392 3.95 -1.97 -11.33
N MET A 393 3.75 -3.22 -11.76
CA MET A 393 3.46 -3.50 -13.16
C MET A 393 1.99 -3.37 -13.55
N SER A 394 1.03 -3.51 -12.62
CA SER A 394 -0.39 -3.45 -12.97
C SER A 394 -0.83 -2.13 -13.61
N PRO A 395 -0.51 -0.95 -13.05
CA PRO A 395 -0.86 0.30 -13.72
C PRO A 395 -0.09 0.49 -15.04
N LEU A 396 1.16 0.03 -15.12
CA LEU A 396 1.95 0.06 -16.35
C LEU A 396 1.30 -0.77 -17.45
N ILE A 397 0.91 -2.01 -17.15
CA ILE A 397 0.21 -2.91 -18.08
C ILE A 397 -1.13 -2.30 -18.48
N ALA A 398 -1.89 -1.76 -17.54
CA ALA A 398 -3.19 -1.15 -17.83
C ALA A 398 -3.05 0.07 -18.78
N VAL A 399 -2.04 0.92 -18.58
CA VAL A 399 -1.75 2.04 -19.48
C VAL A 399 -1.29 1.54 -20.84
N ALA A 400 -0.44 0.51 -20.93
CA ALA A 400 0.01 -0.09 -22.18
C ALA A 400 -1.17 -0.67 -22.97
N LEU A 401 -2.07 -1.39 -22.30
CA LEU A 401 -3.29 -1.93 -22.93
C LEU A 401 -4.19 -0.80 -23.44
N LEU A 402 -4.38 0.26 -22.64
CA LEU A 402 -5.18 1.41 -23.06
C LEU A 402 -4.54 2.14 -24.25
N SER A 403 -3.24 2.35 -24.24
CA SER A 403 -2.51 3.00 -25.35
C SER A 403 -2.56 2.19 -26.65
N HIS A 404 -2.50 0.85 -26.54
CA HIS A 404 -2.51 0.00 -27.75
C HIS A 404 -3.91 -0.19 -28.33
N TYR A 405 -4.92 -0.42 -27.48
CA TYR A 405 -6.28 -0.75 -27.94
C TYR A 405 -7.22 0.45 -27.96
N HIS A 406 -6.86 1.57 -27.36
CA HIS A 406 -7.72 2.75 -27.17
C HIS A 406 -9.12 2.41 -26.60
N ALA A 407 -9.20 1.37 -25.77
CA ALA A 407 -10.44 0.84 -25.22
C ALA A 407 -10.19 0.26 -23.80
N TYR A 408 -11.24 0.26 -22.98
CA TYR A 408 -11.15 -0.24 -21.59
C TYR A 408 -11.24 -1.76 -21.46
N TRP A 409 -11.83 -2.46 -22.42
CA TRP A 409 -12.11 -3.90 -22.29
C TRP A 409 -10.87 -4.78 -22.04
N PRO A 410 -9.67 -4.48 -22.62
CA PRO A 410 -8.48 -5.28 -22.29
C PRO A 410 -8.06 -5.11 -20.83
N VAL A 411 -8.25 -3.89 -20.27
CA VAL A 411 -7.97 -3.63 -18.86
C VAL A 411 -8.98 -4.35 -17.98
N SER A 412 -10.26 -4.43 -18.39
CA SER A 412 -11.27 -5.24 -17.69
C SER A 412 -10.89 -6.72 -17.66
N LEU A 413 -10.43 -7.28 -18.77
CA LEU A 413 -9.95 -8.67 -18.83
C LEU A 413 -8.71 -8.88 -17.96
N PHE A 414 -7.79 -7.92 -17.94
CA PHE A 414 -6.63 -7.96 -17.07
C PHE A 414 -7.04 -7.94 -15.59
N LEU A 415 -8.00 -7.10 -15.20
CA LEU A 415 -8.55 -7.06 -13.85
C LEU A 415 -9.20 -8.39 -13.45
N MET A 416 -9.95 -9.02 -14.38
CA MET A 416 -10.51 -10.37 -14.16
C MET A 416 -9.41 -11.42 -13.98
N LEU A 417 -8.32 -11.35 -14.75
CA LEU A 417 -7.18 -12.26 -14.62
C LEU A 417 -6.53 -12.13 -13.24
N LEU A 418 -6.32 -10.90 -12.73
CA LEU A 418 -5.81 -10.69 -11.37
C LEU A 418 -6.72 -11.34 -10.33
N GLY A 419 -8.04 -11.14 -10.45
CA GLY A 419 -9.04 -11.77 -9.60
C GLY A 419 -9.00 -13.30 -9.66
N LEU A 420 -8.92 -13.86 -10.86
CA LEU A 420 -8.85 -15.30 -11.09
C LEU A 420 -7.62 -15.94 -10.42
N VAL A 421 -6.44 -15.33 -10.56
CA VAL A 421 -5.22 -15.81 -9.90
C VAL A 421 -5.42 -15.88 -8.39
N THR A 422 -6.01 -14.85 -7.79
CA THR A 422 -6.26 -14.81 -6.35
C THR A 422 -7.34 -15.83 -5.93
N VAL A 423 -8.42 -15.98 -6.69
CA VAL A 423 -9.47 -16.98 -6.42
C VAL A 423 -8.90 -18.38 -6.48
N VAL A 424 -8.10 -18.70 -7.49
CA VAL A 424 -7.41 -20.00 -7.61
C VAL A 424 -6.48 -20.23 -6.40
N THR A 425 -5.70 -19.22 -6.02
CA THR A 425 -4.84 -19.30 -4.83
C THR A 425 -5.64 -19.59 -3.57
N LEU A 426 -6.78 -18.92 -3.38
CA LEU A 426 -7.68 -19.15 -2.25
C LEU A 426 -8.23 -20.59 -2.21
N CYS A 427 -8.47 -21.21 -3.35
CA CYS A 427 -8.92 -22.62 -3.37
C CYS A 427 -7.90 -23.55 -2.71
N PHE A 428 -6.60 -23.27 -2.85
CA PHE A 428 -5.52 -24.03 -2.23
C PHE A 428 -5.13 -23.56 -0.83
N THR A 429 -5.61 -22.37 -0.41
CA THR A 429 -5.33 -21.80 0.92
C THR A 429 -6.30 -22.40 1.94
N ARG A 430 -5.78 -22.82 3.10
CA ARG A 430 -6.62 -23.25 4.23
C ARG A 430 -7.30 -22.06 4.91
N GLU A 431 -8.46 -22.32 5.58
CA GLU A 431 -9.00 -21.35 6.53
C GLU A 431 -8.08 -21.23 7.73
N THR A 432 -7.73 -20.02 8.10
CA THR A 432 -6.76 -19.76 9.18
C THR A 432 -7.42 -19.28 10.47
N ARG A 433 -8.70 -18.91 10.42
CA ARG A 433 -9.44 -18.51 11.62
C ARG A 433 -9.42 -19.61 12.66
N ILE A 434 -9.00 -19.30 13.87
CA ILE A 434 -9.15 -20.18 15.03
C ILE A 434 -10.60 -20.03 15.51
N PRO A 435 -11.44 -21.11 15.50
CA PRO A 435 -12.78 -21.04 16.06
C PRO A 435 -12.69 -20.62 17.52
N SER A 436 -13.52 -19.66 17.93
CA SER A 436 -13.75 -19.42 19.37
C SER A 436 -14.39 -20.66 20.00
N PRO A 437 -13.94 -21.06 21.20
CA PRO A 437 -14.51 -22.19 21.91
C PRO A 437 -16.00 -22.02 22.20
#